data_b3d83bb1bb97208c8a42a23c2191cc20
#
_entry.id   b3d83bb1bb97208c8a42a23c2191cc20
#
_cell.length_a   1.000
_cell.length_b   1.000
_cell.length_c   1.000
_cell.angle_alpha   90.00
_cell.angle_beta   90.00
_cell.angle_gamma   90.00
#
_symmetry.space_group_name_H-M   'P 1'
#
loop_
_entity.id
_entity.type
_entity.pdbx_description
1 polymer ?
#
loop_
_entity_poly.entity_id
_entity_poly.type
_entity_poly.pdbx_seq_one_letter_code
_entity_poly.pdbx_strand_id
1 'polypeptide(L)'
;MITNIVITGCSTGIGIETAKYLKERMITVYPTAREQEDVNKLIELGFENALLLDVTKPETIANVIEKVLQKDGKIDVWFNNSGYGQMGAVEDIPTDVLREQFETNVFGLYEATTQVLKVFKKQGYGKLIQHSSVLGLVALPFRGAYNASKYAVEGLTDTLRLEFANTNIYPILLNTGPIKSDFRKNAIESLDKIDTENSDYKQKYQEAKSGNSKKVPFSLEADAVASIVHKIILAKKPAPRYYITKATYILGYAKRVLSTTLLDKLLLKV
;
A
#
# COMPACT_ATOMS: atom_id res chain seq x y z
N MET A 1 -11.25 -8.54 24.60
CA MET A 1 -11.98 -8.45 23.31
C MET A 1 -11.00 -8.80 22.20
N ILE A 2 -11.42 -9.67 21.30
CA ILE A 2 -10.58 -10.05 20.14
C ILE A 2 -10.47 -8.84 19.21
N THR A 3 -9.25 -8.52 18.79
CA THR A 3 -8.98 -7.43 17.84
C THR A 3 -9.26 -7.91 16.42
N ASN A 4 -9.90 -7.08 15.61
CA ASN A 4 -10.11 -7.37 14.20
C ASN A 4 -9.39 -6.36 13.29
N ILE A 5 -9.11 -6.80 12.07
CA ILE A 5 -8.50 -6.00 11.01
C ILE A 5 -9.10 -6.32 9.66
N VAL A 6 -9.42 -5.29 8.89
CA VAL A 6 -9.71 -5.39 7.46
C VAL A 6 -8.44 -5.05 6.69
N ILE A 7 -8.09 -5.88 5.69
CA ILE A 7 -6.91 -5.67 4.84
C ILE A 7 -7.36 -5.65 3.38
N THR A 8 -7.10 -4.54 2.68
CA THR A 8 -7.42 -4.46 1.25
C THR A 8 -6.31 -5.08 0.40
N GLY A 9 -6.67 -5.81 -0.68
CA GLY A 9 -5.71 -6.37 -1.64
C GLY A 9 -4.89 -7.53 -1.08
N CYS A 10 -5.56 -8.62 -0.74
CA CYS A 10 -4.95 -9.85 -0.20
C CYS A 10 -4.84 -11.00 -1.21
N SER A 11 -5.03 -10.77 -2.50
CA SER A 11 -4.86 -11.82 -3.51
C SER A 11 -3.42 -12.34 -3.58
N THR A 12 -2.44 -11.46 -3.39
CA THR A 12 -1.00 -11.80 -3.45
C THR A 12 -0.17 -10.90 -2.51
N GLY A 13 1.13 -11.20 -2.41
CA GLY A 13 2.15 -10.31 -1.85
C GLY A 13 1.96 -9.96 -0.38
N ILE A 14 2.13 -8.68 -0.05
CA ILE A 14 2.14 -8.18 1.34
C ILE A 14 0.80 -8.41 2.04
N GLY A 15 -0.32 -8.25 1.32
CA GLY A 15 -1.65 -8.38 1.92
C GLY A 15 -1.92 -9.77 2.45
N ILE A 16 -1.73 -10.80 1.62
CA ILE A 16 -1.97 -12.21 2.03
C ILE A 16 -0.98 -12.67 3.09
N GLU A 17 0.31 -12.30 2.98
CA GLU A 17 1.30 -12.67 3.97
C GLU A 17 1.03 -11.99 5.33
N THR A 18 0.56 -10.73 5.32
CA THR A 18 0.10 -10.06 6.54
C THR A 18 -1.12 -10.76 7.13
N ALA A 19 -2.08 -11.17 6.29
CA ALA A 19 -3.26 -11.88 6.75
C ALA A 19 -2.90 -13.22 7.43
N LYS A 20 -2.01 -14.03 6.81
CA LYS A 20 -1.52 -15.30 7.38
C LYS A 20 -0.82 -15.08 8.71
N TYR A 21 0.14 -14.14 8.74
CA TYR A 21 0.92 -13.81 9.93
C TYR A 21 0.04 -13.42 11.13
N LEU A 22 -1.00 -12.62 10.88
CA LEU A 22 -1.92 -12.16 11.92
C LEU A 22 -2.90 -13.25 12.38
N LYS A 23 -3.38 -14.09 11.46
CA LYS A 23 -4.24 -15.25 11.78
C LYS A 23 -3.56 -16.20 12.74
N GLU A 24 -2.28 -16.53 12.52
CA GLU A 24 -1.47 -17.35 13.43
C GLU A 24 -1.34 -16.75 14.84
N ARG A 25 -1.58 -15.44 14.99
CA ARG A 25 -1.50 -14.70 16.26
C ARG A 25 -2.84 -14.36 16.85
N MET A 26 -3.87 -15.12 16.47
CA MET A 26 -5.23 -15.01 17.02
C MET A 26 -5.89 -13.63 16.78
N ILE A 27 -5.48 -12.91 15.75
CA ILE A 27 -6.16 -11.69 15.30
C ILE A 27 -7.25 -12.10 14.31
N THR A 28 -8.44 -11.57 14.45
CA THR A 28 -9.52 -11.77 13.48
C THR A 28 -9.22 -10.95 12.23
N VAL A 29 -8.97 -11.62 11.10
CA VAL A 29 -8.62 -10.97 9.84
C VAL A 29 -9.78 -11.07 8.86
N TYR A 30 -10.10 -9.95 8.23
CA TYR A 30 -10.98 -9.83 7.07
C TYR A 30 -10.12 -9.49 5.83
N PRO A 31 -9.49 -10.49 5.21
CA PRO A 31 -8.72 -10.25 3.98
C PRO A 31 -9.68 -10.01 2.83
N THR A 32 -9.36 -9.05 1.96
CA THR A 32 -10.22 -8.76 0.82
C THR A 32 -9.47 -8.84 -0.51
N ALA A 33 -10.20 -9.19 -1.56
CA ALA A 33 -9.71 -9.20 -2.93
C ALA A 33 -10.79 -8.64 -3.86
N ARG A 34 -10.39 -8.12 -5.03
CA ARG A 34 -11.32 -7.49 -5.98
C ARG A 34 -12.05 -8.49 -6.89
N GLU A 35 -11.47 -9.68 -7.06
CA GLU A 35 -12.04 -10.74 -7.89
C GLU A 35 -12.60 -11.85 -7.01
N GLN A 36 -13.78 -12.37 -7.36
CA GLN A 36 -14.43 -13.44 -6.59
C GLN A 36 -13.59 -14.71 -6.55
N GLU A 37 -12.87 -15.02 -7.61
CA GLU A 37 -11.96 -16.16 -7.66
C GLU A 37 -10.87 -16.07 -6.59
N ASP A 38 -10.29 -14.88 -6.37
CA ASP A 38 -9.27 -14.66 -5.34
C ASP A 38 -9.87 -14.71 -3.93
N VAL A 39 -11.12 -14.26 -3.74
CA VAL A 39 -11.86 -14.45 -2.49
C VAL A 39 -12.03 -15.94 -2.19
N ASN A 40 -12.40 -16.75 -3.18
CA ASN A 40 -12.55 -18.20 -3.03
C ASN A 40 -11.22 -18.86 -2.63
N LYS A 41 -10.11 -18.47 -3.26
CA LYS A 41 -8.76 -18.93 -2.87
C LYS A 41 -8.41 -18.56 -1.42
N LEU A 42 -8.80 -17.36 -0.97
CA LEU A 42 -8.62 -16.96 0.43
C LEU A 42 -9.43 -17.85 1.38
N ILE A 43 -10.67 -18.20 1.02
CA ILE A 43 -11.50 -19.12 1.79
C ILE A 43 -10.87 -20.51 1.87
N GLU A 44 -10.36 -21.05 0.77
CA GLU A 44 -9.63 -22.34 0.71
C GLU A 44 -8.38 -22.34 1.60
N LEU A 45 -7.71 -21.17 1.75
CA LEU A 45 -6.62 -20.97 2.70
C LEU A 45 -7.09 -20.83 4.17
N GLY A 46 -8.39 -21.04 4.41
CA GLY A 46 -9.00 -21.01 5.72
C GLY A 46 -9.34 -19.62 6.26
N PHE A 47 -9.47 -18.60 5.38
CA PHE A 47 -9.97 -17.28 5.77
C PHE A 47 -11.49 -17.21 5.56
N GLU A 48 -12.27 -17.76 6.48
CA GLU A 48 -13.74 -17.75 6.43
C GLU A 48 -14.34 -16.32 6.37
N ASN A 49 -13.57 -15.31 6.76
CA ASN A 49 -13.96 -13.90 6.73
C ASN A 49 -13.48 -13.17 5.47
N ALA A 50 -13.03 -13.89 4.44
CA ALA A 50 -12.61 -13.26 3.19
C ALA A 50 -13.80 -12.60 2.48
N LEU A 51 -13.60 -11.36 1.96
CA LEU A 51 -14.66 -10.56 1.38
C LEU A 51 -14.24 -9.96 0.04
N LEU A 52 -15.23 -9.77 -0.85
CA LEU A 52 -15.02 -9.06 -2.11
C LEU A 52 -14.93 -7.55 -1.84
N LEU A 53 -13.85 -6.92 -2.31
CA LEU A 53 -13.65 -5.47 -2.23
C LEU A 53 -12.76 -5.01 -3.38
N ASP A 54 -13.33 -4.17 -4.23
CA ASP A 54 -12.62 -3.37 -5.22
C ASP A 54 -12.61 -1.92 -4.73
N VAL A 55 -11.42 -1.39 -4.44
CA VAL A 55 -11.29 -0.02 -3.89
C VAL A 55 -11.78 1.06 -4.85
N THR A 56 -11.89 0.77 -6.16
CA THR A 56 -12.43 1.68 -7.16
C THR A 56 -13.95 1.69 -7.21
N LYS A 57 -14.61 0.85 -6.40
CA LYS A 57 -16.07 0.70 -6.32
C LYS A 57 -16.55 0.97 -4.89
N PRO A 58 -17.00 2.21 -4.59
CA PRO A 58 -17.39 2.63 -3.24
C PRO A 58 -18.41 1.73 -2.54
N GLU A 59 -19.32 1.12 -3.29
CA GLU A 59 -20.34 0.21 -2.78
C GLU A 59 -19.74 -1.08 -2.22
N THR A 60 -18.62 -1.57 -2.77
CA THR A 60 -17.96 -2.77 -2.26
C THR A 60 -17.29 -2.51 -0.91
N ILE A 61 -16.76 -1.29 -0.72
CA ILE A 61 -16.18 -0.85 0.55
C ILE A 61 -17.27 -0.79 1.63
N ALA A 62 -18.41 -0.14 1.30
CA ALA A 62 -19.56 -0.04 2.20
C ALA A 62 -20.07 -1.43 2.62
N ASN A 63 -20.19 -2.36 1.67
CA ASN A 63 -20.58 -3.75 1.91
C ASN A 63 -19.64 -4.47 2.90
N VAL A 64 -18.32 -4.30 2.73
CA VAL A 64 -17.34 -4.90 3.65
C VAL A 64 -17.48 -4.32 5.05
N ILE A 65 -17.58 -3.00 5.17
CA ILE A 65 -17.78 -2.32 6.45
C ILE A 65 -19.05 -2.85 7.14
N GLU A 66 -20.17 -2.93 6.42
CA GLU A 66 -21.44 -3.43 6.96
C GLU A 66 -21.32 -4.87 7.47
N LYS A 67 -20.76 -5.78 6.66
CA LYS A 67 -20.57 -7.19 7.04
C LYS A 67 -19.71 -7.35 8.28
N VAL A 68 -18.60 -6.58 8.39
CA VAL A 68 -17.75 -6.63 9.58
C VAL A 68 -18.48 -6.10 10.81
N LEU A 69 -19.24 -5.00 10.68
CA LEU A 69 -20.03 -4.44 11.78
C LEU A 69 -21.18 -5.36 12.19
N GLN A 70 -21.83 -6.04 11.25
CA GLN A 70 -22.88 -7.03 11.56
C GLN A 70 -22.32 -8.21 12.37
N LYS A 71 -21.09 -8.66 12.04
CA LYS A 71 -20.48 -9.83 12.69
C LYS A 71 -19.81 -9.48 14.03
N ASP A 72 -19.01 -8.41 14.08
CA ASP A 72 -18.13 -8.09 15.21
C ASP A 72 -18.58 -6.83 15.99
N GLY A 73 -19.49 -6.04 15.44
CA GLY A 73 -19.99 -4.78 16.03
C GLY A 73 -18.99 -3.61 15.97
N LYS A 74 -17.78 -3.83 15.44
CA LYS A 74 -16.68 -2.86 15.43
C LYS A 74 -15.68 -3.13 14.31
N ILE A 75 -14.82 -2.14 14.03
CA ILE A 75 -13.59 -2.29 13.23
C ILE A 75 -12.46 -1.68 14.05
N ASP A 76 -11.49 -2.48 14.50
CA ASP A 76 -10.37 -1.97 15.30
C ASP A 76 -9.27 -1.39 14.42
N VAL A 77 -8.98 -2.04 13.27
CA VAL A 77 -7.92 -1.67 12.35
C VAL A 77 -8.40 -1.78 10.90
N TRP A 78 -8.07 -0.79 10.11
CA TRP A 78 -8.23 -0.81 8.65
C TRP A 78 -6.88 -0.61 7.98
N PHE A 79 -6.47 -1.55 7.15
CA PHE A 79 -5.22 -1.48 6.41
C PHE A 79 -5.48 -1.30 4.91
N ASN A 80 -5.30 -0.09 4.42
CA ASN A 80 -5.29 0.23 3.00
C ASN A 80 -3.98 -0.27 2.38
N ASN A 81 -3.99 -1.52 1.90
CA ASN A 81 -2.83 -2.15 1.30
C ASN A 81 -2.96 -2.28 -0.23
N SER A 82 -4.17 -2.26 -0.79
CA SER A 82 -4.39 -2.31 -2.23
C SER A 82 -3.59 -1.25 -2.97
N GLY A 83 -2.95 -1.65 -4.07
CA GLY A 83 -2.21 -0.74 -4.92
C GLY A 83 -1.27 -1.47 -5.87
N TYR A 84 -0.91 -0.81 -6.94
CA TYR A 84 0.06 -1.28 -7.92
C TYR A 84 0.99 -0.16 -8.35
N GLY A 85 2.01 -0.47 -9.15
CA GLY A 85 2.97 0.51 -9.63
C GLY A 85 3.02 0.53 -11.15
N GLN A 86 2.53 1.60 -11.79
CA GLN A 86 2.74 1.84 -13.20
C GLN A 86 4.22 2.19 -13.44
N MET A 87 4.87 1.44 -14.29
CA MET A 87 6.23 1.70 -14.77
C MET A 87 6.18 2.50 -16.08
N GLY A 88 7.17 3.37 -16.29
CA GLY A 88 7.36 4.15 -17.51
C GLY A 88 8.02 5.50 -17.24
N ALA A 89 8.67 6.06 -18.25
CA ALA A 89 9.10 7.46 -18.24
C ALA A 89 7.87 8.36 -18.19
N VAL A 90 7.96 9.51 -17.53
CA VAL A 90 6.81 10.40 -17.32
C VAL A 90 6.17 10.82 -18.65
N GLU A 91 6.98 11.08 -19.67
CA GLU A 91 6.54 11.49 -21.00
C GLU A 91 5.85 10.39 -21.81
N ASP A 92 6.16 9.12 -21.52
CA ASP A 92 5.60 7.96 -22.22
C ASP A 92 4.27 7.48 -21.59
N ILE A 93 3.91 7.96 -20.39
CA ILE A 93 2.70 7.52 -19.71
C ILE A 93 1.51 8.34 -20.19
N PRO A 94 0.53 7.74 -20.91
CA PRO A 94 -0.69 8.42 -21.29
C PRO A 94 -1.49 8.88 -20.06
N THR A 95 -2.23 9.98 -20.22
CA THR A 95 -3.01 10.57 -19.10
C THR A 95 -4.04 9.62 -18.50
N ASP A 96 -4.68 8.78 -19.31
CA ASP A 96 -5.63 7.77 -18.86
C ASP A 96 -4.96 6.68 -18.02
N VAL A 97 -3.77 6.21 -18.40
CA VAL A 97 -2.96 5.27 -17.60
C VAL A 97 -2.54 5.91 -16.27
N LEU A 98 -2.19 7.20 -16.27
CA LEU A 98 -1.92 7.94 -15.03
C LEU A 98 -3.19 8.02 -14.14
N ARG A 99 -4.37 8.29 -14.73
CA ARG A 99 -5.63 8.30 -14.01
C ARG A 99 -5.95 6.96 -13.37
N GLU A 100 -5.77 5.83 -14.09
CA GLU A 100 -5.95 4.49 -13.53
C GLU A 100 -5.05 4.22 -12.31
N GLN A 101 -3.78 4.67 -12.38
CA GLN A 101 -2.86 4.57 -11.24
C GLN A 101 -3.40 5.33 -10.02
N PHE A 102 -3.93 6.54 -10.24
CA PHE A 102 -4.51 7.34 -9.17
C PHE A 102 -5.85 6.79 -8.69
N GLU A 103 -6.67 6.24 -9.59
CA GLU A 103 -7.97 5.66 -9.25
C GLU A 103 -7.82 4.58 -8.17
N THR A 104 -6.85 3.67 -8.33
CA THR A 104 -6.60 2.64 -7.32
C THR A 104 -5.83 3.16 -6.11
N ASN A 105 -4.67 3.82 -6.35
CA ASN A 105 -3.71 4.11 -5.28
C ASN A 105 -4.07 5.32 -4.43
N VAL A 106 -4.88 6.24 -4.96
CA VAL A 106 -5.24 7.50 -4.30
C VAL A 106 -6.74 7.58 -4.04
N PHE A 107 -7.57 7.56 -5.08
CA PHE A 107 -9.01 7.76 -4.90
C PHE A 107 -9.67 6.58 -4.20
N GLY A 108 -9.34 5.34 -4.55
CA GLY A 108 -9.84 4.16 -3.86
C GLY A 108 -9.39 4.07 -2.41
N LEU A 109 -8.12 4.39 -2.14
CA LEU A 109 -7.60 4.50 -0.77
C LEU A 109 -8.32 5.61 0.01
N TYR A 110 -8.56 6.78 -0.62
CA TYR A 110 -9.27 7.90 -0.01
C TYR A 110 -10.71 7.54 0.31
N GLU A 111 -11.41 6.90 -0.61
CA GLU A 111 -12.79 6.45 -0.43
C GLU A 111 -12.90 5.46 0.73
N ALA A 112 -12.05 4.43 0.77
CA ALA A 112 -12.01 3.49 1.88
C ALA A 112 -11.70 4.18 3.23
N THR A 113 -10.79 5.15 3.21
CA THR A 113 -10.45 5.97 4.37
C THR A 113 -11.65 6.76 4.88
N THR A 114 -12.34 7.50 4.01
CA THR A 114 -13.47 8.35 4.41
C THR A 114 -14.65 7.54 4.94
N GLN A 115 -14.89 6.37 4.36
CA GLN A 115 -15.96 5.48 4.83
C GLN A 115 -15.63 4.88 6.21
N VAL A 116 -14.43 4.31 6.41
CA VAL A 116 -14.06 3.71 7.70
C VAL A 116 -13.90 4.74 8.81
N LEU A 117 -13.49 5.97 8.50
CA LEU A 117 -13.41 7.05 9.48
C LEU A 117 -14.77 7.41 10.09
N LYS A 118 -15.89 7.23 9.36
CA LYS A 118 -17.23 7.38 9.92
C LYS A 118 -17.48 6.36 11.04
N VAL A 119 -17.01 5.12 10.84
CA VAL A 119 -17.09 4.06 11.87
C VAL A 119 -16.20 4.42 13.06
N PHE A 120 -14.93 4.76 12.82
CA PHE A 120 -13.97 5.12 13.87
C PHE A 120 -14.45 6.32 14.71
N LYS A 121 -15.04 7.33 14.08
CA LYS A 121 -15.65 8.47 14.79
C LYS A 121 -16.81 8.03 15.68
N LYS A 122 -17.70 7.17 15.18
CA LYS A 122 -18.84 6.66 15.95
C LYS A 122 -18.42 5.81 17.14
N GLN A 123 -17.40 4.96 16.98
CA GLN A 123 -16.90 4.10 18.08
C GLN A 123 -15.88 4.80 18.99
N GLY A 124 -15.35 5.98 18.60
CA GLY A 124 -14.44 6.79 19.39
C GLY A 124 -12.96 6.37 19.29
N TYR A 125 -12.61 5.39 18.49
CA TYR A 125 -11.23 4.91 18.30
C TYR A 125 -11.07 4.18 16.96
N GLY A 126 -9.83 3.98 16.53
CA GLY A 126 -9.48 3.18 15.37
C GLY A 126 -8.04 3.38 14.91
N LYS A 127 -7.49 2.41 14.21
CA LYS A 127 -6.17 2.50 13.58
C LYS A 127 -6.32 2.38 12.08
N LEU A 128 -5.91 3.44 11.38
CA LEU A 128 -5.92 3.51 9.92
C LEU A 128 -4.49 3.38 9.42
N ILE A 129 -4.15 2.25 8.83
CA ILE A 129 -2.82 2.01 8.26
C ILE A 129 -2.87 2.30 6.76
N GLN A 130 -2.04 3.24 6.31
CA GLN A 130 -1.91 3.63 4.92
C GLN A 130 -0.60 3.08 4.35
N HIS A 131 -0.70 2.15 3.39
CA HIS A 131 0.47 1.58 2.76
C HIS A 131 1.10 2.57 1.77
N SER A 132 2.13 3.24 2.24
CA SER A 132 2.99 4.09 1.44
C SER A 132 4.26 3.34 1.01
N SER A 133 5.23 4.05 0.53
CA SER A 133 6.49 3.53 0.01
C SER A 133 7.64 4.48 0.35
N VAL A 134 8.87 3.99 0.23
CA VAL A 134 10.03 4.87 0.11
C VAL A 134 9.87 5.85 -1.06
N LEU A 135 9.12 5.46 -2.09
CA LEU A 135 8.79 6.30 -3.25
C LEU A 135 7.66 7.31 -2.98
N GLY A 136 7.11 7.36 -1.78
CA GLY A 136 6.35 8.49 -1.26
C GLY A 136 7.23 9.55 -0.58
N LEU A 137 8.53 9.26 -0.37
CA LEU A 137 9.50 10.16 0.26
C LEU A 137 10.52 10.69 -0.75
N VAL A 138 10.99 9.83 -1.67
CA VAL A 138 11.94 10.16 -2.75
C VAL A 138 11.39 9.67 -4.08
N ALA A 139 11.92 10.19 -5.19
CA ALA A 139 11.53 9.76 -6.53
C ALA A 139 12.62 8.90 -7.18
N LEU A 140 12.22 7.92 -8.00
CA LEU A 140 13.13 7.18 -8.86
C LEU A 140 12.70 7.32 -10.33
N PRO A 141 13.63 7.28 -11.30
CA PRO A 141 13.31 7.28 -12.72
C PRO A 141 12.35 6.13 -13.09
N PHE A 142 11.55 6.33 -14.11
CA PHE A 142 10.59 5.35 -14.63
C PHE A 142 9.53 4.89 -13.62
N ARG A 143 9.26 5.70 -12.59
CA ARG A 143 8.25 5.45 -11.54
C ARG A 143 7.36 6.67 -11.30
N GLY A 144 7.29 7.61 -12.26
CA GLY A 144 6.64 8.92 -12.07
C GLY A 144 5.19 8.82 -11.59
N ALA A 145 4.36 8.01 -12.26
CA ALA A 145 2.97 7.80 -11.87
C ALA A 145 2.83 7.21 -10.45
N TYR A 146 3.65 6.20 -10.14
CA TYR A 146 3.65 5.57 -8.81
C TYR A 146 4.17 6.53 -7.74
N ASN A 147 5.31 7.23 -8.01
CA ASN A 147 5.84 8.24 -7.09
C ASN A 147 4.76 9.27 -6.74
N ALA A 148 4.13 9.87 -7.75
CA ALA A 148 3.08 10.88 -7.57
C ALA A 148 1.93 10.35 -6.71
N SER A 149 1.46 9.12 -6.96
CA SER A 149 0.39 8.50 -6.17
C SER A 149 0.79 8.31 -4.71
N LYS A 150 2.03 7.89 -4.43
CA LYS A 150 2.49 7.68 -3.04
C LYS A 150 2.77 9.00 -2.31
N TYR A 151 3.23 10.05 -3.02
CA TYR A 151 3.31 11.40 -2.44
C TYR A 151 1.92 11.94 -2.07
N ALA A 152 0.89 11.68 -2.88
CA ALA A 152 -0.49 12.03 -2.54
C ALA A 152 -0.96 11.33 -1.25
N VAL A 153 -0.68 10.02 -1.10
CA VAL A 153 -1.00 9.26 0.12
C VAL A 153 -0.29 9.84 1.35
N GLU A 154 0.98 10.25 1.22
CA GLU A 154 1.73 10.89 2.30
C GLU A 154 1.05 12.19 2.76
N GLY A 155 0.74 13.10 1.81
CA GLY A 155 0.12 14.39 2.12
C GLY A 155 -1.26 14.24 2.76
N LEU A 156 -2.11 13.37 2.20
CA LEU A 156 -3.44 13.07 2.76
C LEU A 156 -3.34 12.51 4.18
N THR A 157 -2.42 11.57 4.42
CA THR A 157 -2.29 10.92 5.73
C THR A 157 -1.69 11.86 6.78
N ASP A 158 -0.69 12.68 6.41
CA ASP A 158 -0.12 13.69 7.31
C ASP A 158 -1.17 14.73 7.71
N THR A 159 -2.06 15.14 6.80
CA THR A 159 -3.20 16.01 7.09
C THR A 159 -4.18 15.35 8.07
N LEU A 160 -4.62 14.12 7.76
CA LEU A 160 -5.51 13.36 8.65
C LEU A 160 -4.93 13.22 10.07
N ARG A 161 -3.64 12.97 10.19
CA ARG A 161 -2.98 12.86 11.50
C ARG A 161 -3.09 14.12 12.34
N LEU A 162 -3.01 15.30 11.71
CA LEU A 162 -3.20 16.60 12.39
C LEU A 162 -4.66 16.81 12.78
N GLU A 163 -5.60 16.47 11.90
CA GLU A 163 -7.05 16.57 12.15
C GLU A 163 -7.51 15.65 13.31
N PHE A 164 -6.87 14.50 13.47
CA PHE A 164 -7.19 13.53 14.54
C PHE A 164 -6.26 13.57 15.75
N ALA A 165 -5.41 14.61 15.89
CA ALA A 165 -4.34 14.69 16.91
C ALA A 165 -4.84 14.50 18.35
N ASN A 166 -6.05 14.94 18.67
CA ASN A 166 -6.63 14.89 20.01
C ASN A 166 -7.69 13.78 20.18
N THR A 167 -7.58 12.72 19.40
CA THR A 167 -8.52 11.60 19.43
C THR A 167 -7.78 10.27 19.64
N ASN A 168 -8.54 9.19 19.79
CA ASN A 168 -8.00 7.83 19.77
C ASN A 168 -8.07 7.19 18.37
N ILE A 169 -8.15 8.00 17.31
CA ILE A 169 -8.08 7.55 15.92
C ILE A 169 -6.68 7.87 15.41
N TYR A 170 -5.96 6.84 14.94
CA TYR A 170 -4.56 6.92 14.57
C TYR A 170 -4.36 6.68 13.07
N PRO A 171 -4.23 7.74 12.24
CA PRO A 171 -3.71 7.60 10.87
C PRO A 171 -2.21 7.32 10.90
N ILE A 172 -1.78 6.24 10.24
CA ILE A 172 -0.43 5.68 10.33
C ILE A 172 0.10 5.43 8.93
N LEU A 173 1.28 5.96 8.62
CA LEU A 173 2.00 5.67 7.39
C LEU A 173 2.93 4.47 7.56
N LEU A 174 2.82 3.53 6.63
CA LEU A 174 3.69 2.37 6.54
C LEU A 174 4.55 2.50 5.28
N ASN A 175 5.79 2.98 5.42
CA ASN A 175 6.69 3.20 4.31
C ASN A 175 7.55 1.95 4.07
N THR A 176 7.20 1.20 3.03
CA THR A 176 7.99 0.06 2.59
C THR A 176 9.07 0.48 1.60
N GLY A 177 10.23 -0.13 1.70
CA GLY A 177 11.21 -0.14 0.63
C GLY A 177 11.05 -1.41 -0.22
N PRO A 178 12.15 -1.98 -0.73
CA PRO A 178 12.09 -3.21 -1.52
C PRO A 178 11.60 -4.38 -0.66
N ILE A 179 10.47 -4.98 -1.06
CA ILE A 179 9.90 -6.20 -0.49
C ILE A 179 9.78 -7.24 -1.61
N LYS A 180 10.15 -8.48 -1.33
CA LYS A 180 9.98 -9.59 -2.25
C LYS A 180 8.49 -9.92 -2.37
N SER A 181 7.92 -9.67 -3.54
CA SER A 181 6.52 -9.90 -3.89
C SER A 181 6.36 -9.80 -5.41
N ASP A 182 5.18 -10.13 -5.92
CA ASP A 182 4.85 -9.99 -7.34
C ASP A 182 4.72 -8.52 -7.80
N PHE A 183 4.81 -7.55 -6.88
CA PHE A 183 4.68 -6.13 -7.18
C PHE A 183 5.61 -5.68 -8.32
N ARG A 184 6.86 -6.17 -8.32
CA ARG A 184 7.84 -5.82 -9.37
C ARG A 184 7.48 -6.45 -10.71
N LYS A 185 7.04 -7.71 -10.70
CA LYS A 185 6.56 -8.41 -11.90
C LYS A 185 5.38 -7.65 -12.49
N ASN A 186 4.37 -7.36 -11.68
CA ASN A 186 3.18 -6.62 -12.09
C ASN A 186 3.51 -5.20 -12.58
N ALA A 187 4.54 -4.55 -11.99
CA ALA A 187 5.00 -3.24 -12.46
C ALA A 187 5.68 -3.32 -13.85
N ILE A 188 6.38 -4.41 -14.17
CA ILE A 188 6.94 -4.64 -15.51
C ILE A 188 5.81 -4.92 -16.50
N GLU A 189 4.86 -5.76 -16.14
CA GLU A 189 3.67 -6.05 -16.96
C GLU A 189 2.86 -4.78 -17.27
N SER A 190 2.87 -3.78 -16.38
CA SER A 190 2.19 -2.50 -16.63
C SER A 190 2.78 -1.70 -17.81
N LEU A 191 4.01 -2.04 -18.26
CA LEU A 191 4.60 -1.46 -19.49
C LEU A 191 3.80 -1.79 -20.76
N ASP A 192 2.93 -2.80 -20.72
CA ASP A 192 2.09 -3.15 -21.87
C ASP A 192 0.96 -2.13 -22.09
N LYS A 193 0.78 -1.19 -21.16
CA LYS A 193 -0.18 -0.08 -21.26
C LYS A 193 0.40 1.16 -21.95
N ILE A 194 1.67 1.17 -22.30
CA ILE A 194 2.36 2.32 -22.89
C ILE A 194 3.07 1.92 -24.17
N ASP A 195 3.31 2.89 -25.07
CA ASP A 195 4.08 2.65 -26.29
C ASP A 195 5.57 2.62 -25.96
N THR A 196 6.09 1.42 -25.74
CA THR A 196 7.51 1.20 -25.43
C THR A 196 8.38 1.13 -26.69
N GLU A 197 7.77 0.92 -27.88
CA GLU A 197 8.52 0.69 -29.13
C GLU A 197 8.97 2.01 -29.79
N ASN A 198 8.17 3.08 -29.65
CA ASN A 198 8.49 4.40 -30.22
C ASN A 198 9.10 5.36 -29.19
N SER A 199 9.45 4.88 -28.01
CA SER A 199 10.04 5.69 -26.93
C SER A 199 11.56 5.82 -27.08
N ASP A 200 12.11 6.97 -26.68
CA ASP A 200 13.54 7.20 -26.51
C ASP A 200 14.16 6.26 -25.46
N TYR A 201 13.33 5.64 -24.60
CA TYR A 201 13.72 4.69 -23.56
C TYR A 201 13.47 3.22 -23.93
N LYS A 202 13.23 2.90 -25.22
CA LYS A 202 12.94 1.54 -25.70
C LYS A 202 13.92 0.49 -25.16
N GLN A 203 15.22 0.76 -25.23
CA GLN A 203 16.24 -0.17 -24.74
C GLN A 203 16.07 -0.48 -23.24
N LYS A 204 15.78 0.54 -22.40
CA LYS A 204 15.55 0.37 -20.95
C LYS A 204 14.30 -0.46 -20.65
N TYR A 205 13.24 -0.30 -21.46
CA TYR A 205 12.05 -1.11 -21.34
C TYR A 205 12.30 -2.58 -21.70
N GLN A 206 13.07 -2.82 -22.77
CA GLN A 206 13.47 -4.17 -23.15
C GLN A 206 14.33 -4.84 -22.08
N GLU A 207 15.30 -4.12 -21.51
CA GLU A 207 16.09 -4.58 -20.37
C GLU A 207 15.22 -4.91 -19.15
N ALA A 208 14.22 -4.09 -18.85
CA ALA A 208 13.28 -4.36 -17.76
C ALA A 208 12.44 -5.62 -18.01
N LYS A 209 11.93 -5.82 -19.23
CA LYS A 209 11.15 -6.98 -19.65
C LYS A 209 11.98 -8.27 -19.75
N SER A 210 13.28 -8.19 -20.03
CA SER A 210 14.16 -9.37 -20.18
C SER A 210 14.37 -10.20 -18.90
N GLY A 211 13.91 -9.69 -17.75
CA GLY A 211 14.05 -10.39 -16.47
C GLY A 211 15.46 -10.38 -15.87
N ASN A 212 16.47 -9.83 -16.55
CA ASN A 212 17.86 -9.73 -16.09
C ASN A 212 18.05 -8.68 -14.98
N SER A 213 17.05 -8.53 -14.14
CA SER A 213 17.09 -7.51 -13.10
C SER A 213 18.05 -7.89 -11.97
N LYS A 214 19.01 -7.03 -11.68
CA LYS A 214 19.92 -7.14 -10.55
C LYS A 214 19.14 -7.31 -9.25
N LYS A 215 19.68 -8.10 -8.29
CA LYS A 215 19.13 -8.17 -6.93
C LYS A 215 19.02 -6.75 -6.36
N VAL A 216 17.82 -6.40 -5.89
CA VAL A 216 17.60 -5.10 -5.24
C VAL A 216 18.19 -5.15 -3.83
N PRO A 217 19.16 -4.27 -3.50
CA PRO A 217 19.74 -4.25 -2.17
C PRO A 217 18.69 -3.99 -1.07
N PHE A 218 18.94 -4.54 0.11
CA PHE A 218 18.09 -4.37 1.29
C PHE A 218 16.65 -4.86 1.13
N SER A 219 16.39 -5.76 0.17
CA SER A 219 15.08 -6.41 0.05
C SER A 219 14.80 -7.29 1.26
N LEU A 220 13.58 -7.19 1.80
CA LEU A 220 13.07 -8.05 2.87
C LEU A 220 11.93 -8.92 2.35
N GLU A 221 11.61 -9.98 3.08
CA GLU A 221 10.41 -10.78 2.87
C GLU A 221 9.15 -10.02 3.33
N ALA A 222 7.96 -10.43 2.88
CA ALA A 222 6.72 -9.75 3.21
C ALA A 222 6.32 -9.86 4.69
N ASP A 223 6.83 -10.86 5.41
CA ASP A 223 6.64 -11.05 6.85
C ASP A 223 7.22 -9.89 7.69
N ALA A 224 8.25 -9.21 7.19
CA ALA A 224 8.78 -8.01 7.83
C ALA A 224 7.72 -6.88 7.90
N VAL A 225 6.87 -6.77 6.89
CA VAL A 225 5.74 -5.83 6.88
C VAL A 225 4.68 -6.30 7.86
N ALA A 226 4.33 -7.59 7.81
CA ALA A 226 3.33 -8.21 8.68
C ALA A 226 3.67 -8.04 10.17
N SER A 227 4.94 -8.20 10.54
CA SER A 227 5.41 -8.01 11.92
C SER A 227 5.23 -6.57 12.42
N ILE A 228 5.43 -5.58 11.55
CA ILE A 228 5.19 -4.16 11.88
C ILE A 228 3.68 -3.88 12.00
N VAL A 229 2.85 -4.42 11.12
CA VAL A 229 1.39 -4.29 11.23
C VAL A 229 0.91 -4.89 12.57
N HIS A 230 1.42 -6.06 12.95
CA HIS A 230 1.11 -6.66 14.26
C HIS A 230 1.56 -5.75 15.43
N LYS A 231 2.75 -5.17 15.36
CA LYS A 231 3.23 -4.19 16.36
C LYS A 231 2.30 -2.98 16.46
N ILE A 232 1.81 -2.47 15.32
CA ILE A 232 0.84 -1.37 15.28
C ILE A 232 -0.46 -1.78 15.96
N ILE A 233 -0.95 -2.99 15.69
CA ILE A 233 -2.18 -3.52 16.31
C ILE A 233 -2.08 -3.52 17.83
N LEU A 234 -0.96 -3.98 18.38
CA LEU A 234 -0.76 -4.11 19.83
C LEU A 234 -0.47 -2.78 20.53
N ALA A 235 0.01 -1.77 19.82
CA ALA A 235 0.39 -0.50 20.43
C ALA A 235 -0.85 0.29 20.90
N LYS A 236 -0.88 0.75 22.14
CA LYS A 236 -1.93 1.66 22.64
C LYS A 236 -1.92 3.00 21.90
N LYS A 237 -0.72 3.56 21.67
CA LYS A 237 -0.49 4.77 20.88
C LYS A 237 0.58 4.45 19.84
N PRO A 238 0.21 4.04 18.62
CA PRO A 238 1.19 3.72 17.58
C PRO A 238 1.93 4.97 17.13
N ALA A 239 3.15 4.78 16.65
CA ALA A 239 3.88 5.87 16.00
C ALA A 239 3.16 6.30 14.70
N PRO A 240 3.26 7.56 14.29
CA PRO A 240 2.58 8.05 13.10
C PRO A 240 3.16 7.49 11.80
N ARG A 241 4.39 6.93 11.84
CA ARG A 241 5.11 6.47 10.66
C ARG A 241 6.06 5.32 11.02
N TYR A 242 6.09 4.31 10.16
CA TYR A 242 6.99 3.16 10.28
C TYR A 242 7.77 2.97 8.98
N TYR A 243 9.10 3.01 9.07
CA TYR A 243 10.00 2.63 7.98
C TYR A 243 10.37 1.16 8.13
N ILE A 244 10.32 0.37 7.04
CA ILE A 244 10.48 -1.08 7.15
C ILE A 244 11.85 -1.54 6.70
N THR A 245 12.36 -1.07 5.56
CA THR A 245 13.66 -1.51 5.07
C THR A 245 14.77 -0.50 5.39
N LYS A 246 16.03 -0.97 5.43
CA LYS A 246 17.19 -0.08 5.57
C LYS A 246 17.22 1.02 4.51
N ALA A 247 16.83 0.68 3.26
CA ALA A 247 16.72 1.66 2.18
C ALA A 247 15.76 2.80 2.53
N THR A 248 14.61 2.49 3.13
CA THR A 248 13.60 3.50 3.53
C THR A 248 14.14 4.44 4.61
N TYR A 249 14.88 3.92 5.59
CA TYR A 249 15.54 4.76 6.59
C TYR A 249 16.58 5.68 5.96
N ILE A 250 17.49 5.12 5.16
CA ILE A 250 18.57 5.89 4.51
C ILE A 250 18.00 6.99 3.63
N LEU A 251 17.09 6.65 2.71
CA LEU A 251 16.56 7.61 1.75
C LEU A 251 15.60 8.61 2.40
N GLY A 252 14.80 8.17 3.38
CA GLY A 252 13.90 9.04 4.12
C GLY A 252 14.63 10.11 4.93
N TYR A 253 15.77 9.78 5.54
CA TYR A 253 16.63 10.77 6.22
C TYR A 253 17.43 11.61 5.23
N ALA A 254 17.99 10.99 4.17
CA ALA A 254 18.71 11.70 3.12
C ALA A 254 17.87 12.83 2.51
N LYS A 255 16.58 12.58 2.24
CA LYS A 255 15.63 13.60 1.73
C LYS A 255 15.52 14.82 2.64
N ARG A 256 15.72 14.66 3.95
CA ARG A 256 15.56 15.76 4.93
C ARG A 256 16.83 16.60 5.11
N VAL A 257 18.01 16.03 4.80
CA VAL A 257 19.29 16.67 5.11
C VAL A 257 20.11 17.02 3.87
N LEU A 258 19.89 16.35 2.74
CA LEU A 258 20.62 16.64 1.49
C LEU A 258 19.91 17.72 0.68
N SER A 259 20.70 18.56 0.00
CA SER A 259 20.18 19.40 -1.06
C SER A 259 19.62 18.55 -2.21
N THR A 260 18.70 19.12 -2.98
CA THR A 260 18.08 18.42 -4.13
C THR A 260 19.14 17.82 -5.07
N THR A 261 20.15 18.62 -5.44
CA THR A 261 21.23 18.19 -6.35
C THR A 261 22.03 17.00 -5.79
N LEU A 262 22.31 16.97 -4.48
CA LEU A 262 23.05 15.87 -3.86
C LEU A 262 22.18 14.62 -3.76
N LEU A 263 20.90 14.79 -3.44
CA LEU A 263 19.95 13.70 -3.40
C LEU A 263 19.78 13.06 -4.79
N ASP A 264 19.62 13.87 -5.83
CA ASP A 264 19.47 13.39 -7.22
C ASP A 264 20.69 12.56 -7.65
N LYS A 265 21.92 13.04 -7.33
CA LYS A 265 23.15 12.27 -7.59
C LYS A 265 23.18 10.92 -6.87
N LEU A 266 22.58 10.84 -5.68
CA LEU A 266 22.44 9.58 -4.94
C LEU A 266 21.42 8.66 -5.60
N LEU A 267 20.23 9.19 -5.93
CA LEU A 267 19.09 8.43 -6.48
C LEU A 267 19.36 7.90 -7.90
N LEU A 268 20.19 8.58 -8.69
CA LEU A 268 20.61 8.09 -10.02
C LEU A 268 21.55 6.88 -9.95
N LYS A 269 22.10 6.54 -8.77
CA LYS A 269 22.95 5.36 -8.54
C LYS A 269 22.19 4.16 -7.98
N VAL A 270 20.92 4.35 -7.63
CA VAL A 270 20.02 3.32 -7.06
C VAL A 270 19.27 2.62 -8.17
#